data_1b77b62d85cdad73c0de77a9d1391216
#
_entry.id   1b77b62d85cdad73c0de77a9d1391216
#
_cell.length_a   1.000
_cell.length_b   1.000
_cell.length_c   1.000
_cell.angle_alpha   90.00
_cell.angle_beta   90.00
_cell.angle_gamma   90.00
#
_symmetry.space_group_name_H-M   'P 1'
#
loop_
_entity.id
_entity.type
_entity.pdbx_description
1 polymer ?
#
loop_
_entity_poly.entity_id
_entity_poly.type
_entity_poly.pdbx_seq_one_letter_code
_entity_poly.pdbx_strand_id
1 'polypeptide(L)'
;RHLINAEALRHLRPSAVLLNFARETIVDPAAVLAALQAGRLGRYVCDFPEPGFAAEPKVIALPHIGASTEESEENCAVMAADQLIDFLEHGHIVNSVNYPALRMHRAPGSCRIAIANDNVAGVLGHVLSALADAGVNVLDMSNRSREALAYNLIDVASAPEPAVIDAIRRVPHVIRVRTL
;
A
#
# COMPACT_ATOMS: atom_id res chain seq x y z
N ARG A 1 -17.48 5.30 2.49
CA ARG A 1 -18.25 6.41 1.89
C ARG A 1 -18.93 7.18 3.01
N HIS A 2 -18.85 8.53 3.01
CA HIS A 2 -19.44 9.42 4.00
C HIS A 2 -19.03 9.11 5.45
N LEU A 3 -17.71 8.95 5.66
CA LEU A 3 -17.14 8.82 7.01
C LEU A 3 -17.48 10.04 7.87
N ILE A 4 -17.41 11.23 7.26
CA ILE A 4 -17.82 12.49 7.88
C ILE A 4 -19.29 12.75 7.44
N ASN A 5 -20.21 12.31 8.25
CA ASN A 5 -21.65 12.44 8.09
C ASN A 5 -22.25 13.34 9.17
N ALA A 6 -23.56 13.47 9.20
CA ALA A 6 -24.27 14.30 10.17
C ALA A 6 -24.02 13.91 11.63
N GLU A 7 -23.79 12.62 11.91
CA GLU A 7 -23.46 12.13 13.26
C GLU A 7 -22.06 12.56 13.66
N ALA A 8 -21.06 12.31 12.80
CA ALA A 8 -19.68 12.71 13.05
C ALA A 8 -19.56 14.23 13.28
N LEU A 9 -20.29 15.03 12.49
CA LEU A 9 -20.30 16.50 12.62
C LEU A 9 -20.88 17.01 13.94
N ARG A 10 -21.71 16.23 14.64
CA ARG A 10 -22.22 16.62 15.98
C ARG A 10 -21.15 16.67 17.05
N HIS A 11 -20.08 15.93 16.86
CA HIS A 11 -18.96 15.89 17.82
C HIS A 11 -17.96 17.04 17.63
N LEU A 12 -18.12 17.84 16.57
CA LEU A 12 -17.26 18.99 16.33
C LEU A 12 -17.70 20.21 17.14
N ARG A 13 -16.72 21.05 17.45
CA ARG A 13 -17.02 22.37 18.04
C ARG A 13 -17.57 23.30 16.95
N PRO A 14 -18.47 24.24 17.30
CA PRO A 14 -19.02 25.19 16.32
C PRO A 14 -17.95 26.04 15.60
N SER A 15 -16.80 26.25 16.22
CA SER A 15 -15.66 26.97 15.63
C SER A 15 -14.71 26.08 14.83
N ALA A 16 -14.97 24.78 14.73
CA ALA A 16 -14.10 23.85 14.01
C ALA A 16 -14.01 24.18 12.53
N VAL A 17 -12.85 23.97 11.95
CA VAL A 17 -12.60 24.01 10.52
C VAL A 17 -12.39 22.58 10.05
N LEU A 18 -13.23 22.12 9.13
CA LEU A 18 -13.10 20.82 8.50
C LEU A 18 -12.30 20.98 7.19
N LEU A 19 -11.24 20.18 7.05
CA LEU A 19 -10.41 20.14 5.84
C LEU A 19 -10.58 18.79 5.15
N ASN A 20 -10.85 18.78 3.85
CA ASN A 20 -10.89 17.57 3.03
C ASN A 20 -10.09 17.75 1.75
N PHE A 21 -8.87 17.27 1.77
CA PHE A 21 -7.95 17.18 0.62
C PHE A 21 -7.70 15.72 0.21
N ALA A 22 -8.58 14.80 0.63
CA ALA A 22 -8.41 13.37 0.37
C ALA A 22 -9.28 12.91 -0.81
N ARG A 23 -10.59 12.78 -0.59
CA ARG A 23 -11.56 12.38 -1.64
C ARG A 23 -12.95 12.94 -1.31
N GLU A 24 -13.71 13.30 -2.33
CA GLU A 24 -15.07 13.80 -2.23
C GLU A 24 -15.99 12.88 -1.44
N THR A 25 -15.89 11.57 -1.68
CA THR A 25 -16.76 10.55 -1.10
C THR A 25 -16.59 10.33 0.41
N ILE A 26 -15.59 10.95 1.03
CA ILE A 26 -15.34 10.83 2.48
C ILE A 26 -16.34 11.67 3.27
N VAL A 27 -16.76 12.80 2.72
CA VAL A 27 -17.66 13.77 3.37
C VAL A 27 -19.05 13.66 2.78
N ASP A 28 -20.07 13.81 3.61
CA ASP A 28 -21.47 14.00 3.18
C ASP A 28 -21.71 15.50 2.92
N PRO A 29 -21.85 15.94 1.66
CA PRO A 29 -21.98 17.35 1.33
C PRO A 29 -23.22 18.00 1.94
N ALA A 30 -24.34 17.27 1.95
CA ALA A 30 -25.60 17.80 2.50
C ALA A 30 -25.50 18.01 4.02
N ALA A 31 -24.85 17.07 4.71
CA ALA A 31 -24.62 17.18 6.16
C ALA A 31 -23.69 18.35 6.50
N VAL A 32 -22.64 18.58 5.68
CA VAL A 32 -21.73 19.72 5.88
C VAL A 32 -22.44 21.04 5.67
N LEU A 33 -23.21 21.20 4.57
CA LEU A 33 -23.99 22.42 4.32
C LEU A 33 -24.97 22.72 5.46
N ALA A 34 -25.72 21.72 5.91
CA ALA A 34 -26.63 21.86 7.04
C ALA A 34 -25.92 22.28 8.34
N ALA A 35 -24.71 21.74 8.60
CA ALA A 35 -23.91 22.08 9.78
C ALA A 35 -23.37 23.52 9.71
N LEU A 36 -22.91 23.98 8.52
CA LEU A 36 -22.43 25.35 8.29
C LEU A 36 -23.56 26.38 8.47
N GLN A 37 -24.72 26.11 7.86
CA GLN A 37 -25.91 26.98 7.94
C GLN A 37 -26.45 27.07 9.37
N ALA A 38 -26.47 25.94 10.08
CA ALA A 38 -26.88 25.90 11.49
C ALA A 38 -25.84 26.46 12.47
N GLY A 39 -24.67 26.94 12.01
CA GLY A 39 -23.58 27.43 12.86
C GLY A 39 -22.90 26.37 13.73
N ARG A 40 -23.08 25.09 13.39
CA ARG A 40 -22.47 23.96 14.08
C ARG A 40 -21.08 23.57 13.56
N LEU A 41 -20.70 24.12 12.42
CA LEU A 41 -19.38 24.04 11.82
C LEU A 41 -18.92 25.45 11.45
N GLY A 42 -17.70 25.80 11.79
CA GLY A 42 -17.15 27.14 11.55
C GLY A 42 -16.80 27.37 10.09
N ARG A 43 -16.16 26.39 9.45
CA ARG A 43 -15.72 26.50 8.06
C ARG A 43 -15.46 25.11 7.45
N TYR A 44 -15.64 25.00 6.14
CA TYR A 44 -15.23 23.84 5.36
C TYR A 44 -14.25 24.27 4.27
N VAL A 45 -13.13 23.55 4.14
CA VAL A 45 -12.12 23.77 3.09
C VAL A 45 -11.94 22.47 2.34
N CYS A 46 -12.03 22.49 1.02
CA CYS A 46 -11.88 21.30 0.21
C CYS A 46 -11.32 21.64 -1.17
N ASP A 47 -10.79 20.63 -1.85
CA ASP A 47 -10.37 20.69 -3.26
C ASP A 47 -11.26 19.86 -4.20
N PHE A 48 -12.43 19.46 -3.69
CA PHE A 48 -13.51 18.81 -4.46
C PHE A 48 -14.78 19.67 -4.33
N PRO A 49 -14.86 20.81 -5.06
CA PRO A 49 -16.01 21.68 -4.97
C PRO A 49 -17.26 21.05 -5.60
N GLU A 50 -18.29 20.90 -4.79
CA GLU A 50 -19.61 20.53 -5.29
C GLU A 50 -20.46 21.77 -5.59
N PRO A 51 -21.41 21.68 -6.55
CA PRO A 51 -22.23 22.84 -6.93
C PRO A 51 -22.98 23.49 -5.75
N GLY A 52 -23.39 22.69 -4.75
CA GLY A 52 -24.08 23.17 -3.57
C GLY A 52 -23.22 24.03 -2.63
N PHE A 53 -21.90 23.97 -2.75
CA PHE A 53 -20.98 24.77 -1.93
C PHE A 53 -20.75 26.19 -2.46
N ALA A 54 -21.02 26.44 -3.73
CA ALA A 54 -20.70 27.72 -4.38
C ALA A 54 -21.38 28.94 -3.75
N ALA A 55 -22.54 28.76 -3.13
CA ALA A 55 -23.30 29.82 -2.49
C ALA A 55 -23.03 29.95 -0.97
N GLU A 56 -22.23 29.07 -0.38
CA GLU A 56 -21.98 29.05 1.07
C GLU A 56 -20.67 29.79 1.39
N PRO A 57 -20.72 31.00 2.04
CA PRO A 57 -19.53 31.81 2.26
C PRO A 57 -18.55 31.22 3.26
N LYS A 58 -18.95 30.20 4.02
CA LYS A 58 -18.08 29.49 4.96
C LYS A 58 -17.34 28.33 4.30
N VAL A 59 -17.54 28.10 2.99
CA VAL A 59 -16.79 27.11 2.21
C VAL A 59 -15.67 27.81 1.45
N ILE A 60 -14.47 27.24 1.54
CA ILE A 60 -13.32 27.61 0.70
C ILE A 60 -13.08 26.41 -0.21
N ALA A 61 -13.43 26.56 -1.47
CA ALA A 61 -13.19 25.55 -2.50
C ALA A 61 -11.90 25.90 -3.27
N LEU A 62 -10.98 24.96 -3.31
CA LEU A 62 -9.73 25.08 -4.05
C LEU A 62 -9.79 24.17 -5.28
N PRO A 63 -9.06 24.47 -6.36
CA PRO A 63 -8.89 23.52 -7.45
C PRO A 63 -8.11 22.29 -6.97
N HIS A 64 -8.47 21.11 -7.48
CA HIS A 64 -7.82 19.85 -7.13
C HIS A 64 -6.45 19.72 -7.87
N ILE A 65 -5.47 20.51 -7.44
CA ILE A 65 -4.14 20.61 -8.07
C ILE A 65 -2.99 20.23 -7.13
N GLY A 66 -3.28 19.75 -5.92
CA GLY A 66 -2.25 19.45 -4.92
C GLY A 66 -1.21 18.40 -5.35
N ALA A 67 -1.59 17.49 -6.26
CA ALA A 67 -0.70 16.49 -6.85
C ALA A 67 -0.25 16.85 -8.28
N SER A 68 -0.64 18.02 -8.81
CA SER A 68 -0.39 18.45 -10.20
C SER A 68 0.53 19.67 -10.25
N THR A 69 1.38 19.85 -9.26
CA THR A 69 2.50 20.80 -9.33
C THR A 69 3.71 20.09 -9.96
N GLU A 70 4.52 20.81 -10.70
CA GLU A 70 5.74 20.27 -11.33
C GLU A 70 6.61 19.50 -10.32
N GLU A 71 6.85 20.09 -9.15
CA GLU A 71 7.60 19.45 -8.06
C GLU A 71 6.91 18.14 -7.56
N SER A 72 5.59 18.13 -7.45
CA SER A 72 4.85 16.94 -7.00
C SER A 72 4.91 15.82 -8.03
N GLU A 73 4.77 16.14 -9.31
CA GLU A 73 4.86 15.17 -10.41
C GLU A 73 6.28 14.59 -10.53
N GLU A 74 7.31 15.41 -10.42
CA GLU A 74 8.70 14.96 -10.41
C GLU A 74 8.99 14.04 -9.22
N ASN A 75 8.62 14.45 -8.01
CA ASN A 75 8.81 13.64 -6.81
C ASN A 75 8.05 12.31 -6.88
N CYS A 76 6.82 12.30 -7.41
CA CYS A 76 6.06 11.08 -7.61
C CYS A 76 6.73 10.14 -8.62
N ALA A 77 7.25 10.67 -9.72
CA ALA A 77 7.94 9.88 -10.74
C ALA A 77 9.23 9.26 -10.19
N VAL A 78 10.06 10.05 -9.49
CA VAL A 78 11.29 9.57 -8.85
C VAL A 78 10.97 8.50 -7.82
N MET A 79 10.03 8.77 -6.92
CA MET A 79 9.64 7.80 -5.89
C MET A 79 9.11 6.49 -6.49
N ALA A 80 8.30 6.55 -7.54
CA ALA A 80 7.79 5.38 -8.23
C ALA A 80 8.91 4.57 -8.90
N ALA A 81 9.86 5.25 -9.55
CA ALA A 81 11.02 4.63 -10.17
C ALA A 81 11.91 3.93 -9.12
N ASP A 82 12.24 4.60 -8.03
CA ASP A 82 13.05 4.05 -6.95
C ASP A 82 12.41 2.81 -6.31
N GLN A 83 11.10 2.85 -6.06
CA GLN A 83 10.38 1.69 -5.52
C GLN A 83 10.34 0.53 -6.50
N LEU A 84 10.21 0.80 -7.79
CA LEU A 84 10.24 -0.23 -8.82
C LEU A 84 11.64 -0.87 -8.94
N ILE A 85 12.69 -0.07 -8.93
CA ILE A 85 14.09 -0.53 -8.92
C ILE A 85 14.34 -1.41 -7.69
N ASP A 86 13.97 -0.94 -6.50
CA ASP A 86 14.14 -1.67 -5.24
C ASP A 86 13.39 -3.03 -5.27
N PHE A 87 12.19 -3.05 -5.86
CA PHE A 87 11.45 -4.30 -6.08
C PHE A 87 12.12 -5.21 -7.11
N LEU A 88 12.58 -4.67 -8.24
CA LEU A 88 13.15 -5.47 -9.33
C LEU A 88 14.51 -6.06 -8.94
N GLU A 89 15.36 -5.30 -8.27
CA GLU A 89 16.74 -5.69 -7.93
C GLU A 89 16.85 -6.43 -6.60
N HIS A 90 16.01 -6.06 -5.62
CA HIS A 90 16.13 -6.59 -4.25
C HIS A 90 14.90 -7.36 -3.77
N GLY A 91 13.80 -7.33 -4.52
CA GLY A 91 12.55 -7.97 -4.13
C GLY A 91 11.83 -7.26 -2.97
N HIS A 92 12.24 -6.06 -2.60
CA HIS A 92 11.61 -5.31 -1.52
C HIS A 92 10.21 -4.86 -1.90
N ILE A 93 9.32 -4.85 -0.93
CA ILE A 93 7.96 -4.30 -1.09
C ILE A 93 7.82 -3.07 -0.19
N VAL A 94 7.56 -1.93 -0.82
CA VAL A 94 7.37 -0.65 -0.16
C VAL A 94 6.10 -0.01 -0.72
N ASN A 95 5.25 0.52 0.18
CA ASN A 95 4.01 1.23 -0.18
C ASN A 95 3.02 0.44 -1.05
N SER A 96 3.08 -0.90 -1.03
CA SER A 96 2.10 -1.72 -1.76
C SER A 96 0.72 -1.64 -1.09
N VAL A 97 -0.33 -1.58 -1.92
CA VAL A 97 -1.73 -1.53 -1.43
C VAL A 97 -2.25 -2.89 -1.00
N ASN A 98 -1.70 -3.98 -1.53
CA ASN A 98 -2.19 -5.35 -1.32
C ASN A 98 -1.14 -6.29 -0.71
N TYR A 99 0.14 -6.09 -0.93
CA TYR A 99 1.20 -6.88 -0.31
C TYR A 99 1.69 -6.26 1.00
N PRO A 100 2.20 -7.09 1.94
CA PRO A 100 2.84 -6.59 3.15
C PRO A 100 4.15 -5.88 2.82
N ALA A 101 4.47 -4.83 3.55
CA ALA A 101 5.80 -4.21 3.44
C ALA A 101 6.87 -5.18 3.94
N LEU A 102 7.89 -5.41 3.12
CA LEU A 102 9.01 -6.29 3.44
C LEU A 102 10.30 -5.73 2.87
N ARG A 103 11.28 -5.54 3.73
CA ARG A 103 12.69 -5.30 3.37
C ARG A 103 13.56 -6.29 4.12
N MET A 104 14.58 -6.82 3.47
CA MET A 104 15.55 -7.73 4.05
C MET A 104 16.93 -7.40 3.49
N HIS A 105 17.89 -7.16 4.36
CA HIS A 105 19.28 -6.98 3.93
C HIS A 105 19.76 -8.24 3.22
N ARG A 106 20.37 -8.10 2.03
CA ARG A 106 20.87 -9.27 1.29
C ARG A 106 22.17 -9.78 1.92
N ALA A 107 22.22 -11.07 2.21
CA ALA A 107 23.46 -11.71 2.66
C ALA A 107 24.53 -11.59 1.55
N PRO A 108 25.78 -11.20 1.87
CA PRO A 108 26.83 -11.05 0.87
C PRO A 108 27.05 -12.34 0.08
N GLY A 109 27.08 -12.24 -1.25
CA GLY A 109 27.31 -13.38 -2.16
C GLY A 109 26.13 -14.36 -2.28
N SER A 110 24.97 -14.06 -1.65
CA SER A 110 23.79 -14.91 -1.75
C SER A 110 23.04 -14.71 -3.07
N CYS A 111 22.28 -15.73 -3.45
CA CYS A 111 21.19 -15.63 -4.42
C CYS A 111 19.88 -15.43 -3.64
N ARG A 112 19.04 -14.52 -4.07
CA ARG A 112 17.74 -14.25 -3.44
C ARG A 112 16.60 -14.85 -4.22
N ILE A 113 15.69 -15.51 -3.51
CA ILE A 113 14.42 -16.01 -4.06
C ILE A 113 13.30 -15.17 -3.43
N ALA A 114 12.49 -14.55 -4.27
CA ALA A 114 11.31 -13.82 -3.86
C ALA A 114 10.05 -14.63 -4.22
N ILE A 115 9.18 -14.89 -3.26
CA ILE A 115 8.00 -15.74 -3.42
C ILE A 115 6.75 -15.02 -2.95
N ALA A 116 5.78 -14.88 -3.83
CA ALA A 116 4.42 -14.47 -3.49
C ALA A 116 3.52 -15.70 -3.43
N ASN A 117 2.74 -15.83 -2.38
CA ASN A 117 1.84 -16.97 -2.18
C ASN A 117 0.58 -16.57 -1.40
N ASP A 118 -0.44 -17.42 -1.45
CA ASP A 118 -1.59 -17.30 -0.55
C ASP A 118 -1.16 -17.51 0.91
N ASN A 119 -1.74 -16.74 1.82
CA ASN A 119 -1.45 -16.83 3.25
C ASN A 119 -2.20 -18.01 3.88
N VAL A 120 -1.79 -19.24 3.55
CA VAL A 120 -2.38 -20.48 4.07
C VAL A 120 -1.31 -21.36 4.70
N ALA A 121 -1.74 -22.21 5.66
CA ALA A 121 -0.83 -23.09 6.38
C ALA A 121 -0.11 -24.07 5.43
N GLY A 122 1.18 -24.33 5.72
CA GLY A 122 1.98 -25.35 5.05
C GLY A 122 2.77 -24.88 3.82
N VAL A 123 2.39 -23.78 3.14
CA VAL A 123 3.07 -23.33 1.91
C VAL A 123 4.56 -23.11 2.14
N LEU A 124 4.90 -22.34 3.18
CA LEU A 124 6.31 -22.05 3.50
C LEU A 124 7.09 -23.35 3.83
N GLY A 125 6.45 -24.27 4.55
CA GLY A 125 7.05 -25.58 4.84
C GLY A 125 7.38 -26.38 3.57
N HIS A 126 6.48 -26.44 2.60
CA HIS A 126 6.72 -27.10 1.31
C HIS A 126 7.81 -26.41 0.49
N VAL A 127 7.87 -25.09 0.50
CA VAL A 127 8.95 -24.31 -0.15
C VAL A 127 10.30 -24.65 0.46
N LEU A 128 10.39 -24.65 1.79
CA LEU A 128 11.65 -24.97 2.49
C LEU A 128 12.05 -26.43 2.30
N SER A 129 11.09 -27.36 2.25
CA SER A 129 11.37 -28.77 1.94
C SER A 129 11.95 -28.91 0.54
N ALA A 130 11.40 -28.23 -0.48
CA ALA A 130 11.93 -28.27 -1.84
C ALA A 130 13.38 -27.77 -1.93
N LEU A 131 13.76 -26.76 -1.14
CA LEU A 131 15.14 -26.28 -1.03
C LEU A 131 16.03 -27.33 -0.30
N ALA A 132 15.54 -27.87 0.81
CA ALA A 132 16.30 -28.86 1.61
C ALA A 132 16.55 -30.14 0.83
N ASP A 133 15.56 -30.68 0.12
CA ASP A 133 15.66 -31.90 -0.71
C ASP A 133 16.68 -31.72 -1.86
N ALA A 134 16.84 -30.48 -2.32
CA ALA A 134 17.84 -30.13 -3.31
C ALA A 134 19.23 -29.77 -2.71
N GLY A 135 19.38 -29.87 -1.39
CA GLY A 135 20.64 -29.53 -0.71
C GLY A 135 20.97 -28.03 -0.71
N VAL A 136 19.97 -27.15 -0.96
CA VAL A 136 20.17 -25.71 -1.00
C VAL A 136 20.12 -25.13 0.41
N ASN A 137 21.23 -24.54 0.89
CA ASN A 137 21.31 -23.94 2.20
C ASN A 137 20.70 -22.54 2.23
N VAL A 138 19.76 -22.32 3.14
CA VAL A 138 19.15 -21.00 3.42
C VAL A 138 20.05 -20.23 4.39
N LEU A 139 20.45 -19.02 4.02
CA LEU A 139 21.30 -18.13 4.83
C LEU A 139 20.48 -17.18 5.67
N ASP A 140 19.43 -16.61 5.07
CA ASP A 140 18.50 -15.70 5.74
C ASP A 140 17.13 -15.78 5.11
N MET A 141 16.09 -15.45 5.87
CA MET A 141 14.72 -15.50 5.38
C MET A 141 13.84 -14.52 6.14
N SER A 142 12.97 -13.86 5.40
CA SER A 142 11.90 -13.06 5.97
C SER A 142 10.57 -13.39 5.31
N ASN A 143 9.54 -13.59 6.14
CA ASN A 143 8.15 -13.80 5.73
C ASN A 143 7.27 -12.69 6.31
N ARG A 144 6.39 -12.15 5.51
CA ARG A 144 5.34 -11.23 5.95
C ARG A 144 4.04 -11.58 5.25
N SER A 145 2.94 -11.42 5.97
CA SER A 145 1.61 -11.62 5.42
C SER A 145 0.73 -10.41 5.68
N ARG A 146 -0.22 -10.21 4.77
CA ARG A 146 -1.29 -9.23 4.89
C ARG A 146 -2.55 -9.83 4.31
N GLU A 147 -3.57 -10.01 5.16
CA GLU A 147 -4.83 -10.64 4.76
C GLU A 147 -4.61 -12.01 4.09
N ALA A 148 -5.04 -12.17 2.84
CA ALA A 148 -4.94 -13.42 2.09
C ALA A 148 -3.58 -13.65 1.40
N LEU A 149 -2.67 -12.67 1.43
CA LEU A 149 -1.40 -12.74 0.72
C LEU A 149 -0.20 -12.80 1.67
N ALA A 150 0.77 -13.61 1.31
CA ALA A 150 2.08 -13.67 1.94
C ALA A 150 3.19 -13.40 0.92
N TYR A 151 4.29 -12.84 1.42
CA TYR A 151 5.48 -12.60 0.62
C TYR A 151 6.72 -13.01 1.39
N ASN A 152 7.64 -13.68 0.71
CA ASN A 152 8.86 -14.21 1.29
C ASN A 152 10.06 -13.73 0.51
N LEU A 153 11.11 -13.35 1.22
CA LEU A 153 12.46 -13.23 0.69
C LEU A 153 13.32 -14.30 1.36
N ILE A 154 14.02 -15.08 0.55
CA ILE A 154 14.89 -16.17 1.01
C ILE A 154 16.25 -16.00 0.35
N ASP A 155 17.28 -15.78 1.13
CA ASP A 155 18.66 -15.74 0.66
C ASP A 155 19.29 -17.12 0.82
N VAL A 156 19.80 -17.65 -0.28
CA VAL A 156 20.44 -18.98 -0.35
C VAL A 156 21.91 -18.88 -0.74
N ALA A 157 22.69 -19.84 -0.30
CA ALA A 157 24.15 -19.82 -0.45
C ALA A 157 24.62 -19.83 -1.92
N SER A 158 23.85 -20.44 -2.81
CA SER A 158 24.14 -20.52 -4.24
C SER A 158 22.85 -20.46 -5.05
N ALA A 159 22.94 -20.05 -6.31
CA ALA A 159 21.81 -20.03 -7.21
C ALA A 159 21.22 -21.45 -7.37
N PRO A 160 19.95 -21.67 -7.03
CA PRO A 160 19.33 -22.98 -7.21
C PRO A 160 19.21 -23.34 -8.69
N GLU A 161 19.30 -24.63 -8.96
CA GLU A 161 19.04 -25.13 -10.31
C GLU A 161 17.61 -24.80 -10.77
N PRO A 162 17.38 -24.61 -12.08
CA PRO A 162 16.05 -24.33 -12.61
C PRO A 162 14.98 -25.34 -12.17
N ALA A 163 15.33 -26.60 -12.03
CA ALA A 163 14.42 -27.64 -11.55
C ALA A 163 13.90 -27.40 -10.13
N VAL A 164 14.72 -26.83 -9.25
CA VAL A 164 14.33 -26.48 -7.86
C VAL A 164 13.34 -25.32 -7.88
N ILE A 165 13.61 -24.29 -8.68
CA ILE A 165 12.70 -23.15 -8.85
C ILE A 165 11.36 -23.61 -9.43
N ASP A 166 11.37 -24.54 -10.39
CA ASP A 166 10.15 -25.12 -10.95
C ASP A 166 9.41 -26.02 -9.94
N ALA A 167 10.12 -26.70 -9.04
CA ALA A 167 9.49 -27.42 -7.93
C ALA A 167 8.77 -26.46 -6.99
N ILE A 168 9.41 -25.35 -6.61
CA ILE A 168 8.79 -24.31 -5.77
C ILE A 168 7.56 -23.70 -6.48
N ARG A 169 7.63 -23.43 -7.78
CA ARG A 169 6.49 -22.88 -8.54
C ARG A 169 5.30 -23.83 -8.58
N ARG A 170 5.50 -25.14 -8.45
CA ARG A 170 4.45 -26.17 -8.41
C ARG A 170 3.86 -26.39 -7.03
N VAL A 171 4.43 -25.82 -5.97
CA VAL A 171 3.83 -25.87 -4.63
C VAL A 171 2.44 -25.22 -4.68
N PRO A 172 1.38 -25.91 -4.23
CA PRO A 172 0.05 -25.33 -4.19
C PRO A 172 0.04 -24.00 -3.45
N HIS A 173 -0.74 -23.04 -3.95
CA HIS A 173 -0.85 -21.68 -3.41
C HIS A 173 0.36 -20.78 -3.62
N VAL A 174 1.40 -21.20 -4.29
CA VAL A 174 2.46 -20.30 -4.77
C VAL A 174 1.95 -19.56 -6.01
N ILE A 175 1.97 -18.24 -5.95
CA ILE A 175 1.48 -17.34 -7.01
C ILE A 175 2.62 -16.98 -7.96
N ARG A 176 3.77 -16.63 -7.41
CA ARG A 176 4.92 -16.20 -8.21
C ARG A 176 6.24 -16.47 -7.49
N VAL A 177 7.24 -16.91 -8.27
CA VAL A 177 8.63 -17.09 -7.82
C VAL A 177 9.55 -16.30 -8.74
N ARG A 178 10.48 -15.55 -8.15
CA ARG A 178 11.55 -14.82 -8.85
C ARG A 178 12.88 -15.12 -8.20
N THR A 179 13.91 -15.24 -8.99
CA THR A 179 15.33 -15.24 -8.57
C THR A 179 15.93 -13.88 -8.87
N LEU A 180 16.71 -13.33 -7.93
CA LEU A 180 17.26 -11.98 -7.93
C LEU A 180 18.77 -12.02 -7.66
#